data_29246b0b74ceb200a7e3082c5c0c702d
#
_entry.id   29246b0b74ceb200a7e3082c5c0c702d
#
_cell.length_a   1.000
_cell.length_b   1.000
_cell.length_c   1.000
_cell.angle_alpha   90.00
_cell.angle_beta   90.00
_cell.angle_gamma   90.00
#
_symmetry.space_group_name_H-M   'P 1'
#
loop_
_entity.id
_entity.type
_entity.pdbx_description
1 polymer ?
#
loop_
_entity_poly.entity_id
_entity_poly.type
_entity_poly.pdbx_seq_one_letter_code
_entity_poly.pdbx_strand_id
1 'polypeptide(L)'
;CGSAVAQLGLKYLHNDTCYPALLVIGQFLDALNSGKYDLDHTALLITQTGGGCRASNYIHLLRKALVKAGYPNIPVASLNFSGLEKDSGFQMTLPLARRAIASVFYGDMLCALRNQVAPYENEKGAADKMVDLWVERLGRVLLAGKGYTAGEMKHTFPLIAKDFAAIPVTRVPKVK
;
A
#
# COMPACT_ATOMS: atom_id res chain seq x y z
N CYS A 1 -0.33 12.23 11.25
CA CYS A 1 0.97 12.88 10.93
C CYS A 1 1.04 14.17 11.72
N GLY A 2 1.87 14.23 12.77
CA GLY A 2 2.02 15.40 13.61
C GLY A 2 3.15 16.32 13.12
N SER A 3 3.22 17.53 13.68
CA SER A 3 4.29 18.51 13.42
C SER A 3 5.70 17.93 13.65
N ALA A 4 5.84 17.00 14.60
CA ALA A 4 7.10 16.32 14.91
C ALA A 4 7.70 15.56 13.71
N VAL A 5 6.88 14.86 12.92
CA VAL A 5 7.33 14.13 11.72
C VAL A 5 7.84 15.10 10.65
N ALA A 6 7.13 16.21 10.44
CA ALA A 6 7.55 17.24 9.49
C ALA A 6 8.88 17.90 9.93
N GLN A 7 9.04 18.19 11.22
CA GLN A 7 10.28 18.73 11.78
C GLN A 7 11.44 17.74 11.64
N LEU A 8 11.18 16.45 11.85
CA LEU A 8 12.18 15.42 11.67
C LEU A 8 12.63 15.32 10.20
N GLY A 9 11.70 15.41 9.26
CA GLY A 9 12.01 15.50 7.83
C GLY A 9 12.87 16.74 7.50
N LEU A 10 12.49 17.90 8.00
CA LEU A 10 13.23 19.17 7.81
C LEU A 10 14.65 19.13 8.38
N LYS A 11 14.87 18.41 9.47
CA LYS A 11 16.20 18.27 10.09
C LYS A 11 17.23 17.64 9.16
N TYR A 12 16.80 16.70 8.32
CA TYR A 12 17.69 15.90 7.47
C TYR A 12 17.60 16.22 5.97
N LEU A 13 16.54 16.93 5.56
CA LEU A 13 16.34 17.41 4.21
C LEU A 13 16.42 18.93 4.14
N HIS A 14 16.43 19.45 2.91
CA HIS A 14 16.35 20.89 2.67
C HIS A 14 14.88 21.36 2.70
N ASN A 15 14.63 22.59 3.20
CA ASN A 15 13.28 23.15 3.28
C ASN A 15 12.62 23.42 1.91
N ASP A 16 13.41 23.51 0.83
CA ASP A 16 12.90 23.59 -0.55
C ASP A 16 12.41 22.25 -1.12
N THR A 17 12.54 21.15 -0.33
CA THR A 17 12.01 19.85 -0.69
C THR A 17 10.48 19.88 -0.62
N CYS A 18 9.79 19.22 -1.57
CA CYS A 18 8.34 19.21 -1.54
C CYS A 18 7.81 18.60 -0.22
N TYR A 19 6.73 19.17 0.29
CA TYR A 19 6.19 18.80 1.60
C TYR A 19 5.87 17.30 1.77
N PRO A 20 5.28 16.61 0.76
CA PRO A 20 5.09 15.16 0.86
C PRO A 20 6.39 14.38 1.07
N ALA A 21 7.51 14.79 0.45
CA ALA A 21 8.80 14.14 0.67
C ALA A 21 9.29 14.31 2.11
N LEU A 22 9.12 15.52 2.69
CA LEU A 22 9.45 15.78 4.09
C LEU A 22 8.67 14.85 5.03
N LEU A 23 7.37 14.67 4.78
CA LEU A 23 6.51 13.81 5.59
C LEU A 23 6.90 12.33 5.45
N VAL A 24 7.06 11.84 4.23
CA VAL A 24 7.37 10.41 3.98
C VAL A 24 8.73 10.06 4.59
N ILE A 25 9.76 10.89 4.37
CA ILE A 25 11.09 10.63 4.90
C ILE A 25 11.12 10.83 6.41
N GLY A 26 10.40 11.82 6.93
CA GLY A 26 10.22 12.00 8.36
C GLY A 26 9.55 10.81 9.04
N GLN A 27 8.55 10.19 8.42
CA GLN A 27 7.89 8.99 8.93
C GLN A 27 8.85 7.78 8.97
N PHE A 28 9.65 7.57 7.93
CA PHE A 28 10.66 6.50 7.95
C PHE A 28 11.66 6.70 9.09
N LEU A 29 12.18 7.93 9.26
CA LEU A 29 13.12 8.24 10.34
C LEU A 29 12.47 8.12 11.73
N ASP A 30 11.21 8.53 11.87
CA ASP A 30 10.44 8.37 13.12
C ASP A 30 10.26 6.89 13.46
N ALA A 31 9.93 6.07 12.47
CA ALA A 31 9.82 4.62 12.64
C ALA A 31 11.15 4.00 13.10
N LEU A 32 12.27 4.35 12.45
CA LEU A 32 13.60 3.84 12.82
C LEU A 32 14.02 4.30 14.23
N ASN A 33 13.71 5.55 14.60
CA ASN A 33 14.01 6.10 15.92
C ASN A 33 13.11 5.54 17.03
N SER A 34 11.99 4.90 16.70
CA SER A 34 10.99 4.45 17.67
C SER A 34 11.47 3.29 18.58
N GLY A 35 12.55 2.60 18.21
CA GLY A 35 13.03 1.39 18.88
C GLY A 35 12.12 0.18 18.75
N LYS A 36 11.08 0.26 17.92
CA LYS A 36 10.10 -0.84 17.71
C LYS A 36 10.57 -1.88 16.70
N TYR A 37 11.58 -1.56 15.90
CA TYR A 37 12.05 -2.39 14.80
C TYR A 37 13.50 -2.81 15.04
N ASP A 38 13.79 -4.06 14.72
CA ASP A 38 15.17 -4.57 14.69
C ASP A 38 15.85 -4.02 13.43
N LEU A 39 16.80 -3.11 13.63
CA LEU A 39 17.47 -2.40 12.54
C LEU A 39 18.33 -3.31 11.67
N ASP A 40 18.83 -4.41 12.21
CA ASP A 40 19.65 -5.38 11.47
C ASP A 40 18.80 -6.22 10.50
N HIS A 41 17.50 -6.33 10.77
CA HIS A 41 16.54 -7.06 9.94
C HIS A 41 15.48 -6.15 9.29
N THR A 42 15.75 -4.84 9.22
CA THR A 42 14.82 -3.86 8.65
C THR A 42 15.30 -3.36 7.29
N ALA A 43 14.40 -3.31 6.32
CA ALA A 43 14.59 -2.64 5.03
C ALA A 43 13.45 -1.66 4.77
N LEU A 44 13.72 -0.57 4.06
CA LEU A 44 12.70 0.40 3.66
C LEU A 44 12.28 0.16 2.21
N LEU A 45 10.98 0.23 1.95
CA LEU A 45 10.42 0.11 0.61
C LEU A 45 9.73 1.41 0.23
N ILE A 46 10.08 1.96 -0.93
CA ILE A 46 9.45 3.18 -1.46
C ILE A 46 9.15 3.00 -2.95
N THR A 47 8.01 3.53 -3.40
CA THR A 47 7.66 3.54 -4.82
C THR A 47 8.32 4.71 -5.54
N GLN A 48 8.73 4.49 -6.79
CA GLN A 48 9.30 5.50 -7.65
C GLN A 48 8.48 5.57 -8.95
N THR A 49 7.87 6.71 -9.22
CA THR A 49 6.89 6.83 -10.32
C THR A 49 7.52 7.05 -11.69
N GLY A 50 8.75 7.59 -11.75
CA GLY A 50 9.44 7.86 -13.02
C GLY A 50 8.86 8.96 -13.88
N GLY A 51 7.86 9.70 -13.40
CA GLY A 51 7.26 10.83 -14.10
C GLY A 51 7.98 12.15 -13.87
N GLY A 52 7.45 13.25 -14.41
CA GLY A 52 7.96 14.62 -14.22
C GLY A 52 7.79 15.17 -12.80
N CYS A 53 7.21 14.41 -11.89
CA CYS A 53 7.07 14.78 -10.48
C CYS A 53 8.39 14.57 -9.73
N ARG A 54 8.66 15.43 -8.73
CA ARG A 54 9.81 15.30 -7.81
C ARG A 54 9.80 13.98 -7.01
N ALA A 55 8.66 13.28 -6.95
CA ALA A 55 8.54 11.95 -6.34
C ALA A 55 9.50 10.91 -6.96
N SER A 56 9.92 11.10 -8.21
CA SER A 56 10.95 10.27 -8.85
C SER A 56 12.32 10.34 -8.16
N ASN A 57 12.55 11.36 -7.33
CA ASN A 57 13.81 11.56 -6.61
C ASN A 57 13.74 11.23 -5.11
N TYR A 58 12.61 10.77 -4.60
CA TYR A 58 12.44 10.51 -3.16
C TYR A 58 13.41 9.46 -2.64
N ILE A 59 13.75 8.45 -3.43
CA ILE A 59 14.69 7.40 -3.01
C ILE A 59 16.09 7.96 -2.73
N HIS A 60 16.59 8.85 -3.58
CA HIS A 60 17.89 9.48 -3.39
C HIS A 60 17.88 10.41 -2.17
N LEU A 61 16.79 11.14 -1.96
CA LEU A 61 16.60 11.99 -0.78
C LEU A 61 16.54 11.15 0.49
N LEU A 62 15.82 10.02 0.47
CA LEU A 62 15.73 9.09 1.60
C LEU A 62 17.10 8.50 1.95
N ARG A 63 17.84 7.97 0.97
CA ARG A 63 19.19 7.44 1.20
C ARG A 63 20.11 8.48 1.81
N LYS A 64 20.09 9.72 1.28
CA LYS A 64 20.88 10.83 1.82
C LYS A 64 20.47 11.19 3.26
N ALA A 65 19.17 11.19 3.54
CA ALA A 65 18.66 11.46 4.88
C ALA A 65 19.04 10.36 5.87
N LEU A 66 18.99 9.08 5.47
CA LEU A 66 19.41 7.95 6.29
C LEU A 66 20.89 8.04 6.69
N VAL A 67 21.76 8.33 5.72
CA VAL A 67 23.20 8.52 6.03
C VAL A 67 23.41 9.66 7.05
N LYS A 68 22.74 10.81 6.86
CA LYS A 68 22.82 11.94 7.79
C LYS A 68 22.23 11.63 9.18
N ALA A 69 21.22 10.75 9.24
CA ALA A 69 20.55 10.35 10.47
C ALA A 69 21.29 9.26 11.24
N GLY A 70 22.39 8.72 10.70
CA GLY A 70 23.17 7.65 11.34
C GLY A 70 22.72 6.22 10.97
N TYR A 71 21.93 6.06 9.91
CA TYR A 71 21.43 4.77 9.41
C TYR A 71 21.97 4.40 8.02
N PRO A 72 23.32 4.44 7.78
CA PRO A 72 23.88 4.21 6.43
C PRO A 72 23.65 2.79 5.91
N ASN A 73 23.43 1.84 6.80
CA ASN A 73 23.33 0.40 6.48
C ASN A 73 21.90 -0.07 6.23
N ILE A 74 20.88 0.77 6.46
CA ILE A 74 19.48 0.39 6.20
C ILE A 74 19.24 0.30 4.68
N PRO A 75 18.93 -0.89 4.14
CA PRO A 75 18.66 -1.05 2.71
C PRO A 75 17.38 -0.31 2.31
N VAL A 76 17.43 0.35 1.15
CA VAL A 76 16.26 1.00 0.56
C VAL A 76 15.98 0.34 -0.77
N ALA A 77 14.90 -0.42 -0.84
CA ALA A 77 14.36 -1.00 -2.06
C ALA A 77 13.37 -0.04 -2.72
N SER A 78 13.38 0.04 -4.05
CA SER A 78 12.38 0.81 -4.79
C SER A 78 11.54 -0.08 -5.70
N LEU A 79 10.22 0.12 -5.67
CA LEU A 79 9.33 -0.37 -6.69
C LEU A 79 9.42 0.58 -7.89
N ASN A 80 10.28 0.22 -8.85
CA ASN A 80 10.54 1.03 -10.02
C ASN A 80 9.93 0.41 -11.27
N PHE A 81 8.88 1.03 -11.79
CA PHE A 81 8.21 0.60 -13.02
C PHE A 81 8.81 1.22 -14.30
N SER A 82 9.69 2.20 -14.18
CA SER A 82 10.22 2.98 -15.30
C SER A 82 11.67 2.66 -15.67
N GLY A 83 12.33 1.72 -14.98
CA GLY A 83 13.73 1.38 -15.21
C GLY A 83 14.73 2.49 -14.84
N LEU A 84 14.32 3.50 -14.05
CA LEU A 84 15.18 4.61 -13.62
C LEU A 84 16.33 4.18 -12.70
N GLU A 85 16.18 3.05 -12.05
CA GLU A 85 17.19 2.53 -11.15
C GLU A 85 17.46 1.06 -11.48
N LYS A 86 18.73 0.76 -11.79
CA LYS A 86 19.16 -0.60 -12.15
C LYS A 86 19.26 -1.52 -10.94
N ASP A 87 19.64 -0.97 -9.78
CA ASP A 87 19.84 -1.69 -8.52
C ASP A 87 18.74 -1.36 -7.50
N SER A 88 17.48 -1.58 -7.88
CA SER A 88 16.32 -1.27 -7.02
C SER A 88 16.18 -2.17 -5.81
N GLY A 89 16.99 -3.24 -5.69
CA GLY A 89 16.84 -4.28 -4.66
C GLY A 89 15.56 -5.12 -4.81
N PHE A 90 14.77 -4.87 -5.85
CA PHE A 90 13.50 -5.53 -6.11
C PHE A 90 13.37 -5.91 -7.59
N GLN A 91 13.18 -7.20 -7.87
CA GLN A 91 12.96 -7.67 -9.22
C GLN A 91 11.49 -8.05 -9.44
N MET A 92 10.83 -7.34 -10.36
CA MET A 92 9.48 -7.66 -10.77
C MET A 92 9.48 -8.88 -11.69
N THR A 93 9.11 -10.03 -11.17
CA THR A 93 8.90 -11.23 -11.99
C THR A 93 7.50 -11.23 -12.60
N LEU A 94 7.30 -11.89 -13.75
CA LEU A 94 6.00 -11.98 -14.40
C LEU A 94 4.90 -12.60 -13.48
N PRO A 95 5.16 -13.67 -12.71
CA PRO A 95 4.18 -14.18 -11.73
C PRO A 95 3.83 -13.14 -10.66
N LEU A 96 4.81 -12.38 -10.17
CA LEU A 96 4.57 -11.34 -9.18
C LEU A 96 3.75 -10.19 -9.76
N ALA A 97 4.06 -9.73 -10.98
CA ALA A 97 3.28 -8.71 -11.67
C ALA A 97 1.81 -9.13 -11.86
N ARG A 98 1.57 -10.37 -12.29
CA ARG A 98 0.21 -10.90 -12.45
C ARG A 98 -0.55 -10.96 -11.13
N ARG A 99 0.10 -11.38 -10.03
CA ARG A 99 -0.51 -11.37 -8.70
C ARG A 99 -0.82 -9.95 -8.21
N ALA A 100 0.09 -9.00 -8.46
CA ALA A 100 -0.12 -7.59 -8.10
C ALA A 100 -1.33 -7.01 -8.85
N ILE A 101 -1.45 -7.27 -10.16
CA ILE A 101 -2.61 -6.84 -10.96
C ILE A 101 -3.90 -7.49 -10.43
N ALA A 102 -3.89 -8.79 -10.15
CA ALA A 102 -5.04 -9.47 -9.59
C ALA A 102 -5.45 -8.90 -8.22
N SER A 103 -4.46 -8.55 -7.37
CA SER A 103 -4.72 -7.91 -6.08
C SER A 103 -5.44 -6.56 -6.22
N VAL A 104 -5.07 -5.77 -7.24
CA VAL A 104 -5.77 -4.50 -7.54
C VAL A 104 -7.22 -4.76 -7.91
N PHE A 105 -7.50 -5.69 -8.83
CA PHE A 105 -8.87 -6.02 -9.22
C PHE A 105 -9.73 -6.54 -8.06
N TYR A 106 -9.16 -7.39 -7.19
CA TYR A 106 -9.85 -7.86 -5.99
C TYR A 106 -10.11 -6.70 -5.02
N GLY A 107 -9.11 -5.85 -4.78
CA GLY A 107 -9.22 -4.67 -3.92
C GLY A 107 -10.31 -3.71 -4.40
N ASP A 108 -10.32 -3.38 -5.70
CA ASP A 108 -11.33 -2.51 -6.30
C ASP A 108 -12.73 -3.08 -6.15
N MET A 109 -12.90 -4.38 -6.40
CA MET A 109 -14.19 -5.05 -6.21
C MET A 109 -14.65 -5.00 -4.75
N LEU A 110 -13.77 -5.32 -3.80
CA LEU A 110 -14.11 -5.26 -2.38
C LEU A 110 -14.48 -3.84 -1.95
N CYS A 111 -13.73 -2.82 -2.39
CA CYS A 111 -14.06 -1.42 -2.14
C CYS A 111 -15.41 -1.02 -2.74
N ALA A 112 -15.69 -1.42 -3.98
CA ALA A 112 -16.94 -1.12 -4.65
C ALA A 112 -18.14 -1.73 -3.90
N LEU A 113 -18.06 -3.01 -3.55
CA LEU A 113 -19.11 -3.71 -2.82
C LEU A 113 -19.31 -3.16 -1.41
N ARG A 114 -18.22 -2.90 -0.69
CA ARG A 114 -18.26 -2.26 0.62
C ARG A 114 -18.97 -0.92 0.55
N ASN A 115 -18.63 -0.07 -0.41
CA ASN A 115 -19.23 1.25 -0.57
C ASN A 115 -20.72 1.20 -0.98
N GLN A 116 -21.16 0.11 -1.62
CA GLN A 116 -22.58 -0.11 -1.93
C GLN A 116 -23.38 -0.60 -0.72
N VAL A 117 -22.77 -1.34 0.19
CA VAL A 117 -23.45 -2.01 1.32
C VAL A 117 -23.37 -1.17 2.60
N ALA A 118 -22.19 -0.63 2.94
CA ALA A 118 -21.93 0.01 4.22
C ALA A 118 -22.88 1.16 4.59
N PRO A 119 -23.39 2.01 3.65
CA PRO A 119 -24.36 3.04 3.99
C PRO A 119 -25.73 2.51 4.39
N TYR A 120 -26.04 1.26 4.08
CA TYR A 120 -27.35 0.65 4.24
C TYR A 120 -27.35 -0.58 5.16
N GLU A 121 -26.20 -0.99 5.67
CA GLU A 121 -26.07 -2.17 6.54
C GLU A 121 -26.83 -2.01 7.85
N ASN A 122 -27.53 -3.06 8.26
CA ASN A 122 -28.30 -3.06 9.50
C ASN A 122 -27.41 -3.17 10.73
N GLU A 123 -26.30 -3.92 10.62
CA GLU A 123 -25.25 -4.02 11.65
C GLU A 123 -24.04 -3.20 11.19
N LYS A 124 -23.76 -2.10 11.91
CA LYS A 124 -22.63 -1.22 11.58
C LYS A 124 -21.29 -1.97 11.58
N GLY A 125 -20.57 -1.88 10.47
CA GLY A 125 -19.27 -2.53 10.27
C GLY A 125 -19.36 -3.95 9.71
N ALA A 126 -20.55 -4.44 9.33
CA ALA A 126 -20.70 -5.75 8.70
C ALA A 126 -19.98 -5.82 7.34
N ALA A 127 -20.07 -4.74 6.54
CA ALA A 127 -19.35 -4.64 5.29
C ALA A 127 -17.83 -4.60 5.48
N ASP A 128 -17.32 -3.90 6.50
CA ASP A 128 -15.90 -3.84 6.82
C ASP A 128 -15.37 -5.21 7.25
N LYS A 129 -16.10 -5.92 8.13
CA LYS A 129 -15.76 -7.30 8.53
C LYS A 129 -15.69 -8.25 7.32
N MET A 130 -16.58 -8.08 6.35
CA MET A 130 -16.59 -8.88 5.11
C MET A 130 -15.36 -8.57 4.24
N VAL A 131 -14.94 -7.30 4.15
CA VAL A 131 -13.69 -6.92 3.48
C VAL A 131 -12.50 -7.62 4.14
N ASP A 132 -12.37 -7.52 5.47
CA ASP A 132 -11.26 -8.12 6.21
C ASP A 132 -11.17 -9.62 5.98
N LEU A 133 -12.30 -10.32 6.04
CA LEU A 133 -12.39 -11.76 5.78
C LEU A 133 -11.90 -12.12 4.36
N TRP A 134 -12.33 -11.37 3.36
CA TRP A 134 -11.92 -11.62 1.98
C TRP A 134 -10.48 -11.22 1.71
N VAL A 135 -9.97 -10.14 2.31
CA VAL A 135 -8.56 -9.74 2.21
C VAL A 135 -7.66 -10.84 2.78
N GLU A 136 -7.99 -11.39 3.94
CA GLU A 136 -7.23 -12.50 4.53
C GLU A 136 -7.27 -13.76 3.65
N ARG A 137 -8.47 -14.13 3.15
CA ARG A 137 -8.65 -15.30 2.29
C ARG A 137 -7.89 -15.17 0.96
N LEU A 138 -8.04 -14.04 0.28
CA LEU A 138 -7.35 -13.76 -0.99
C LEU A 138 -5.84 -13.66 -0.79
N GLY A 139 -5.39 -13.05 0.30
CA GLY A 139 -3.97 -12.98 0.65
C GLY A 139 -3.34 -14.37 0.75
N ARG A 140 -3.99 -15.30 1.46
CA ARG A 140 -3.51 -16.69 1.56
C ARG A 140 -3.48 -17.40 0.19
N VAL A 141 -4.49 -17.20 -0.63
CA VAL A 141 -4.58 -17.81 -1.97
C VAL A 141 -3.49 -17.29 -2.91
N LEU A 142 -3.28 -15.96 -2.92
CA LEU A 142 -2.27 -15.31 -3.75
C LEU A 142 -0.84 -15.64 -3.30
N LEU A 143 -0.59 -15.75 -2.00
CA LEU A 143 0.70 -16.21 -1.45
C LEU A 143 0.99 -17.64 -1.86
N ALA A 144 -0.03 -18.52 -1.90
CA ALA A 144 0.09 -19.88 -2.41
C ALA A 144 0.26 -19.97 -3.94
N GLY A 145 0.32 -18.83 -4.65
CA GLY A 145 0.51 -18.79 -6.10
C GLY A 145 -0.74 -19.16 -6.91
N LYS A 146 -1.92 -18.94 -6.36
CA LYS A 146 -3.23 -19.22 -6.97
C LYS A 146 -4.10 -17.97 -7.03
N GLY A 147 -5.25 -18.02 -7.67
CA GLY A 147 -6.26 -16.96 -7.65
C GLY A 147 -5.98 -15.75 -8.55
N TYR A 148 -4.93 -15.78 -9.36
CA TYR A 148 -4.52 -14.62 -10.18
C TYR A 148 -4.74 -14.80 -11.69
N THR A 149 -5.22 -15.96 -12.13
CA THR A 149 -5.58 -16.16 -13.52
C THR A 149 -6.99 -15.65 -13.80
N ALA A 150 -7.26 -15.26 -15.06
CA ALA A 150 -8.59 -14.77 -15.46
C ALA A 150 -9.71 -15.78 -15.14
N GLY A 151 -9.44 -17.09 -15.31
CA GLY A 151 -10.40 -18.15 -14.99
C GLY A 151 -10.70 -18.24 -13.49
N GLU A 152 -9.65 -18.20 -12.64
CA GLU A 152 -9.79 -18.21 -11.17
C GLU A 152 -10.53 -16.96 -10.68
N MET A 153 -10.20 -15.79 -11.22
CA MET A 153 -10.88 -14.53 -10.89
C MET A 153 -12.35 -14.56 -11.29
N LYS A 154 -12.66 -15.05 -12.51
CA LYS A 154 -14.03 -15.21 -12.98
C LYS A 154 -14.87 -16.12 -12.07
N HIS A 155 -14.25 -17.12 -11.46
CA HIS A 155 -14.91 -17.99 -10.48
C HIS A 155 -15.05 -17.30 -9.10
N THR A 156 -14.05 -16.54 -8.67
CA THR A 156 -14.00 -15.95 -7.31
C THR A 156 -14.90 -14.72 -7.18
N PHE A 157 -14.99 -13.86 -8.19
CA PHE A 157 -15.80 -12.64 -8.14
C PHE A 157 -17.28 -12.86 -7.80
N PRO A 158 -17.99 -13.84 -8.39
CA PRO A 158 -19.37 -14.12 -8.00
C PRO A 158 -19.50 -14.57 -6.54
N LEU A 159 -18.51 -15.26 -5.98
CA LEU A 159 -18.53 -15.67 -4.58
C LEU A 159 -18.42 -14.45 -3.65
N ILE A 160 -17.50 -13.53 -3.95
CA ILE A 160 -17.40 -12.26 -3.21
C ILE A 160 -18.73 -11.50 -3.28
N ALA A 161 -19.29 -11.32 -4.49
CA ALA A 161 -20.54 -10.60 -4.67
C ALA A 161 -21.70 -11.23 -3.90
N LYS A 162 -21.77 -12.57 -3.87
CA LYS A 162 -22.78 -13.34 -3.13
C LYS A 162 -22.67 -13.08 -1.62
N ASP A 163 -21.46 -13.11 -1.08
CA ASP A 163 -21.24 -12.90 0.36
C ASP A 163 -21.63 -11.48 0.77
N PHE A 164 -21.29 -10.45 -0.02
CA PHE A 164 -21.74 -9.08 0.23
C PHE A 164 -23.26 -8.91 0.07
N ALA A 165 -23.90 -9.59 -0.90
CA ALA A 165 -25.33 -9.58 -1.08
C ALA A 165 -26.10 -10.23 0.08
N ALA A 166 -25.46 -11.08 0.85
CA ALA A 166 -26.05 -11.73 2.02
C ALA A 166 -26.06 -10.82 3.26
N ILE A 167 -25.35 -9.69 3.25
CA ILE A 167 -25.36 -8.74 4.35
C ILE A 167 -26.75 -8.08 4.44
N PRO A 168 -27.44 -8.13 5.61
CA PRO A 168 -28.73 -7.50 5.77
C PRO A 168 -28.65 -5.98 5.63
N VAL A 169 -29.45 -5.40 4.73
CA VAL A 169 -29.47 -3.97 4.46
C VAL A 169 -30.90 -3.41 4.53
N THR A 170 -31.04 -2.19 5.02
CA THR A 170 -32.28 -1.42 4.92
C THR A 170 -32.23 -0.55 3.66
N ARG A 171 -33.07 -0.89 2.67
CA ARG A 171 -33.14 -0.10 1.43
C ARG A 171 -33.85 1.23 1.71
N VAL A 172 -33.13 2.33 1.56
CA VAL A 172 -33.70 3.67 1.57
C VAL A 172 -33.95 4.11 0.14
N PRO A 173 -35.10 4.79 -0.18
CA PRO A 173 -35.31 5.31 -1.51
C PRO A 173 -34.13 6.23 -1.90
N LYS A 174 -33.62 6.04 -3.13
CA LYS A 174 -32.57 6.94 -3.63
C LYS A 174 -33.16 8.35 -3.70
N VAL A 175 -32.57 9.27 -2.95
CA VAL A 175 -32.82 10.71 -3.13
C VAL A 175 -32.28 11.07 -4.52
N LYS A 176 -33.14 11.57 -5.39
CA LYS A 176 -32.76 12.06 -6.73
C LYS A 176 -32.05 13.39 -6.61
#